data_5516cfd71f32f55ac991007b0535af59
#
_entry.id   5516cfd71f32f55ac991007b0535af59
#
_cell.length_a   1.000
_cell.length_b   1.000
_cell.length_c   1.000
_cell.angle_alpha   90.00
_cell.angle_beta   90.00
_cell.angle_gamma   90.00
#
_symmetry.space_group_name_H-M   'P 1'
#
loop_
_entity.id
_entity.type
_entity.pdbx_description
1 polymer ?
#
loop_
_entity_poly.entity_id
_entity_poly.type
_entity_poly.pdbx_seq_one_letter_code
_entity_poly.pdbx_strand_id
1 'polypeptide(L)'
;MSKKVKKTRRGHGEGSITQRKDGRWQGSVLIGYDPETGRQKRKYFYGKTRKEVQDKLIKIIPKVQTGTYREPTKITVAEWFTTWLNVYMKPSLRPTTWESYRYQVEGHIIPALGHLRLAQLQTAHIQRLYNKKLKSGRLDGRKGGLSPRSIKYIHTVIHSALEQAKKEGMIIINPAEATKLPKQEQKEIKYLDAAEAAIFLATAKESKHFAAFFLALNTGIRRGELLGLRWQDIDFKACQLTVNQGLVRVTGKGLIFQEPKTKLSNRVINLAPAVLQVLKEHKAEQNEIRLLAGSAYNADLDLVFANELGEPICPRAFTRIFERVVKRAGLDVTFHGLRHTFATIALEQGVDVKTIQETLGHHSAAFTMDVYSSVTAKMKKEAADRVGNLLASLIE
;
A
#
# COMPACT_ATOMS: atom_id res chain seq x y z
N MET A 1 65.78 -49.00 12.01
CA MET A 1 65.35 -48.06 10.97
C MET A 1 63.89 -47.69 11.14
N SER A 2 63.60 -46.52 11.69
CA SER A 2 62.23 -46.02 11.95
C SER A 2 61.64 -45.47 10.65
N LYS A 3 60.57 -46.08 10.13
CA LYS A 3 59.83 -45.59 8.96
C LYS A 3 59.09 -44.31 9.31
N LYS A 4 59.53 -43.12 8.78
CA LYS A 4 58.80 -41.87 8.80
C LYS A 4 57.44 -42.05 8.04
N VAL A 5 56.34 -42.08 8.77
CA VAL A 5 54.99 -42.06 8.20
C VAL A 5 54.83 -40.73 7.42
N LYS A 6 54.65 -40.82 6.09
CA LYS A 6 54.37 -39.68 5.24
C LYS A 6 53.04 -39.07 5.70
N LYS A 7 53.04 -37.80 6.19
CA LYS A 7 51.84 -37.02 6.46
C LYS A 7 51.14 -36.80 5.12
N THR A 8 50.04 -37.48 4.88
CA THR A 8 49.16 -37.24 3.74
C THR A 8 48.64 -35.78 3.79
N ARG A 9 48.81 -35.06 2.70
CA ARG A 9 48.21 -33.72 2.53
C ARG A 9 46.69 -33.87 2.52
N ARG A 10 46.00 -33.12 3.40
CA ARG A 10 44.53 -33.07 3.41
C ARG A 10 44.03 -32.47 2.10
N GLY A 11 42.85 -32.90 1.65
CA GLY A 11 42.22 -32.42 0.45
C GLY A 11 41.83 -30.93 0.52
N HIS A 12 41.67 -30.33 -0.64
CA HIS A 12 41.21 -28.95 -0.77
C HIS A 12 39.80 -28.82 -0.13
N GLY A 13 39.64 -27.90 0.85
CA GLY A 13 38.33 -27.68 1.49
C GLY A 13 38.13 -28.32 2.88
N GLU A 14 39.02 -29.23 3.32
CA GLU A 14 38.88 -29.95 4.63
C GLU A 14 39.19 -29.08 5.87
N GLY A 15 39.65 -27.85 5.70
CA GLY A 15 40.08 -26.99 6.78
C GLY A 15 41.39 -27.43 7.47
N SER A 16 41.95 -26.60 8.32
CA SER A 16 43.15 -26.93 9.11
C SER A 16 42.91 -26.71 10.57
N ILE A 17 43.55 -27.55 11.41
CA ILE A 17 43.54 -27.40 12.86
C ILE A 17 45.01 -27.41 13.32
N THR A 18 45.40 -26.33 14.01
CA THR A 18 46.76 -26.15 14.57
C THR A 18 46.69 -25.70 16.04
N GLN A 19 47.69 -26.08 16.81
CA GLN A 19 47.83 -25.51 18.17
C GLN A 19 48.69 -24.27 18.10
N ARG A 20 48.24 -23.21 18.71
CA ARG A 20 48.96 -21.93 18.82
C ARG A 20 50.02 -21.98 19.97
N LYS A 21 50.95 -21.06 19.90
CA LYS A 21 51.99 -20.91 20.97
C LYS A 21 51.41 -20.63 22.36
N ASP A 22 50.18 -20.05 22.41
CA ASP A 22 49.45 -19.78 23.64
C ASP A 22 48.65 -20.99 24.19
N GLY A 23 48.89 -22.18 23.63
CA GLY A 23 48.24 -23.44 24.04
C GLY A 23 46.82 -23.63 23.48
N ARG A 24 46.18 -22.61 22.88
CA ARG A 24 44.83 -22.72 22.31
C ARG A 24 44.88 -23.41 20.94
N TRP A 25 43.79 -24.06 20.62
CA TRP A 25 43.61 -24.67 19.29
C TRP A 25 42.94 -23.68 18.34
N GLN A 26 43.45 -23.62 17.14
CA GLN A 26 42.91 -22.80 16.05
C GLN A 26 42.57 -23.66 14.86
N GLY A 27 41.32 -23.53 14.35
CA GLY A 27 40.91 -24.11 13.09
C GLY A 27 40.72 -23.02 12.04
N SER A 28 40.95 -23.33 10.77
CA SER A 28 40.60 -22.42 9.68
C SER A 28 39.96 -23.15 8.52
N VAL A 29 39.03 -22.51 7.83
CA VAL A 29 38.41 -22.99 6.59
C VAL A 29 38.38 -21.84 5.57
N LEU A 30 38.66 -22.14 4.31
CA LEU A 30 38.51 -21.19 3.21
C LEU A 30 37.01 -20.98 2.94
N ILE A 31 36.54 -19.73 3.02
CA ILE A 31 35.11 -19.38 2.84
C ILE A 31 34.85 -18.66 1.52
N GLY A 32 35.91 -18.35 0.74
CA GLY A 32 35.82 -17.69 -0.55
C GLY A 32 37.05 -16.84 -0.86
N TYR A 33 36.92 -15.95 -1.82
CA TYR A 33 37.95 -14.98 -2.21
C TYR A 33 37.34 -13.58 -2.07
N ASP A 34 38.19 -12.63 -1.74
CA ASP A 34 37.82 -11.21 -1.71
C ASP A 34 37.62 -10.72 -3.16
N PRO A 35 36.46 -10.13 -3.50
CA PRO A 35 36.17 -9.74 -4.88
C PRO A 35 37.06 -8.63 -5.44
N GLU A 36 37.59 -7.76 -4.56
CA GLU A 36 38.42 -6.62 -4.98
C GLU A 36 39.91 -6.98 -5.07
N THR A 37 40.38 -7.82 -4.13
CA THR A 37 41.83 -8.12 -4.02
C THR A 37 42.18 -9.52 -4.51
N GLY A 38 41.22 -10.39 -4.81
CA GLY A 38 41.45 -11.79 -5.21
C GLY A 38 42.05 -12.68 -4.09
N ARG A 39 42.25 -12.13 -2.86
CA ARG A 39 42.88 -12.84 -1.76
C ARG A 39 41.94 -13.86 -1.13
N GLN A 40 42.50 -14.96 -0.62
CA GLN A 40 41.76 -16.00 0.11
C GLN A 40 41.14 -15.43 1.39
N LYS A 41 39.82 -15.52 1.52
CA LYS A 41 39.06 -15.18 2.72
C LYS A 41 38.89 -16.45 3.57
N ARG A 42 39.50 -16.48 4.75
CA ARG A 42 39.45 -17.61 5.66
C ARG A 42 38.72 -17.28 6.96
N LYS A 43 37.91 -18.22 7.44
CA LYS A 43 37.25 -18.15 8.74
C LYS A 43 38.08 -18.91 9.76
N TYR A 44 38.34 -18.29 10.92
CA TYR A 44 39.10 -18.87 12.03
C TYR A 44 38.20 -19.23 13.19
N PHE A 45 38.45 -20.38 13.79
CA PHE A 45 37.78 -20.87 14.99
C PHE A 45 38.78 -21.14 16.06
N TYR A 46 38.45 -20.83 17.31
CA TYR A 46 39.32 -21.01 18.46
C TYR A 46 38.62 -21.86 19.50
N GLY A 47 39.39 -22.69 20.24
CA GLY A 47 38.90 -23.52 21.33
C GLY A 47 40.02 -23.90 22.27
N LYS A 48 39.62 -24.34 23.48
CA LYS A 48 40.56 -24.85 24.48
C LYS A 48 41.07 -26.25 24.13
N THR A 49 40.27 -27.04 23.42
CA THR A 49 40.61 -28.38 23.01
C THR A 49 40.54 -28.55 21.48
N ARG A 50 41.27 -29.51 20.93
CA ARG A 50 41.23 -29.87 19.51
C ARG A 50 39.84 -30.31 19.09
N LYS A 51 39.14 -31.07 19.96
CA LYS A 51 37.76 -31.57 19.68
C LYS A 51 36.78 -30.42 19.53
N GLU A 52 36.84 -29.41 20.42
CA GLU A 52 35.95 -28.23 20.30
C GLU A 52 36.09 -27.51 18.96
N VAL A 53 37.34 -27.35 18.49
CA VAL A 53 37.59 -26.72 17.18
C VAL A 53 37.15 -27.59 16.02
N GLN A 54 37.35 -28.90 16.14
CA GLN A 54 36.89 -29.87 15.14
C GLN A 54 35.36 -29.88 14.99
N ASP A 55 34.62 -29.83 16.12
CA ASP A 55 33.15 -29.77 16.11
C ASP A 55 32.63 -28.49 15.46
N LYS A 56 33.34 -27.39 15.65
CA LYS A 56 33.03 -26.11 14.97
C LYS A 56 33.26 -26.19 13.46
N LEU A 57 34.35 -26.84 13.03
CA LEU A 57 34.66 -27.02 11.61
C LEU A 57 33.70 -27.98 10.92
N ILE A 58 33.35 -29.11 11.56
CA ILE A 58 32.39 -30.10 11.01
C ILE A 58 31.03 -29.43 10.70
N LYS A 59 30.58 -28.46 11.49
CA LYS A 59 29.33 -27.76 11.26
C LYS A 59 29.38 -26.74 10.09
N ILE A 60 30.58 -26.30 9.73
CA ILE A 60 30.74 -25.20 8.74
C ILE A 60 31.24 -25.71 7.39
N ILE A 61 32.11 -26.72 7.36
CA ILE A 61 32.69 -27.24 6.12
C ILE A 61 31.61 -27.66 5.11
N PRO A 62 30.55 -28.41 5.48
CA PRO A 62 29.51 -28.80 4.51
C PRO A 62 28.81 -27.58 3.92
N LYS A 63 28.56 -26.53 4.74
CA LYS A 63 27.92 -25.29 4.28
C LYS A 63 28.80 -24.50 3.32
N VAL A 64 30.12 -24.51 3.51
CA VAL A 64 31.09 -23.88 2.60
C VAL A 64 31.18 -24.67 1.29
N GLN A 65 31.25 -26.01 1.37
CA GLN A 65 31.33 -26.87 0.19
C GLN A 65 30.06 -26.78 -0.68
N THR A 66 28.86 -26.68 -0.07
CA THR A 66 27.61 -26.52 -0.79
C THR A 66 27.34 -25.06 -1.22
N GLY A 67 28.28 -24.12 -0.96
CA GLY A 67 28.10 -22.69 -1.28
C GLY A 67 27.02 -21.99 -0.44
N THR A 68 26.49 -22.66 0.58
CA THR A 68 25.42 -22.12 1.45
C THR A 68 25.95 -21.36 2.66
N TYR A 69 27.28 -21.38 2.88
CA TYR A 69 27.88 -20.59 3.97
C TYR A 69 27.81 -19.12 3.64
N ARG A 70 27.24 -18.34 4.55
CA ARG A 70 27.30 -16.86 4.54
C ARG A 70 27.88 -16.38 5.86
N GLU A 71 28.82 -15.42 5.80
CA GLU A 71 29.25 -14.74 7.03
C GLU A 71 28.05 -13.99 7.62
N PRO A 72 27.80 -14.15 8.92
CA PRO A 72 26.76 -13.35 9.56
C PRO A 72 27.06 -11.87 9.37
N THR A 73 26.19 -11.16 8.69
CA THR A 73 26.30 -9.72 8.51
C THR A 73 26.32 -9.02 9.88
N LYS A 74 27.17 -8.02 10.03
CA LYS A 74 27.18 -7.16 11.22
C LYS A 74 26.11 -6.09 11.19
N ILE A 75 25.48 -5.90 10.02
CA ILE A 75 24.42 -4.92 9.77
C ILE A 75 23.28 -5.12 10.77
N THR A 76 22.79 -4.03 11.34
CA THR A 76 21.60 -3.99 12.18
C THR A 76 20.32 -3.96 11.33
N VAL A 77 19.19 -4.28 11.95
CA VAL A 77 17.87 -4.14 11.32
C VAL A 77 17.63 -2.68 10.92
N ALA A 78 18.04 -1.70 11.74
CA ALA A 78 17.89 -0.28 11.42
C ALA A 78 18.65 0.11 10.15
N GLU A 79 19.92 -0.28 10.04
CA GLU A 79 20.76 0.01 8.88
C GLU A 79 20.22 -0.66 7.62
N TRP A 80 19.81 -1.93 7.71
CA TRP A 80 19.22 -2.64 6.58
C TRP A 80 17.91 -2.00 6.10
N PHE A 81 16.96 -1.75 7.01
CA PHE A 81 15.68 -1.17 6.61
C PHE A 81 15.81 0.24 6.04
N THR A 82 16.76 1.03 6.54
CA THR A 82 17.08 2.35 5.98
C THR A 82 17.66 2.23 4.57
N THR A 83 18.60 1.31 4.36
CA THR A 83 19.18 1.03 3.05
C THR A 83 18.11 0.53 2.07
N TRP A 84 17.33 -0.47 2.49
CA TRP A 84 16.26 -1.02 1.68
C TRP A 84 15.24 0.04 1.26
N LEU A 85 14.82 0.89 2.18
CA LEU A 85 13.85 1.95 1.91
C LEU A 85 14.36 2.97 0.90
N ASN A 86 15.63 3.38 1.02
CA ASN A 86 16.20 4.46 0.21
C ASN A 86 16.79 3.97 -1.12
N VAL A 87 17.41 2.80 -1.14
CA VAL A 87 18.10 2.28 -2.31
C VAL A 87 17.15 1.46 -3.21
N TYR A 88 16.32 0.58 -2.62
CA TYR A 88 15.47 -0.33 -3.38
C TYR A 88 14.05 0.22 -3.59
N MET A 89 13.46 0.83 -2.55
CA MET A 89 12.05 1.22 -2.61
C MET A 89 11.84 2.62 -3.18
N LYS A 90 12.69 3.58 -2.84
CA LYS A 90 12.52 4.97 -3.28
C LYS A 90 12.49 5.14 -4.81
N PRO A 91 13.34 4.46 -5.61
CA PRO A 91 13.28 4.55 -7.07
C PRO A 91 12.07 3.84 -7.68
N SER A 92 11.55 2.80 -7.02
CA SER A 92 10.52 1.92 -7.58
C SER A 92 9.09 2.27 -7.13
N LEU A 93 8.94 2.98 -6.03
CA LEU A 93 7.64 3.30 -5.45
C LEU A 93 7.18 4.72 -5.78
N ARG A 94 5.87 4.89 -5.90
CA ARG A 94 5.28 6.23 -5.93
C ARG A 94 5.56 6.96 -4.61
N PRO A 95 5.73 8.30 -4.64
CA PRO A 95 6.07 9.09 -3.45
C PRO A 95 5.18 8.81 -2.23
N THR A 96 3.86 8.73 -2.41
CA THR A 96 2.90 8.44 -1.33
C THR A 96 3.06 7.04 -0.73
N THR A 97 3.41 6.05 -1.55
CA THR A 97 3.65 4.67 -1.08
C THR A 97 4.97 4.60 -0.33
N TRP A 98 6.01 5.25 -0.85
CA TRP A 98 7.31 5.35 -0.17
C TRP A 98 7.18 6.03 1.20
N GLU A 99 6.42 7.13 1.29
CA GLU A 99 6.14 7.78 2.58
C GLU A 99 5.41 6.87 3.57
N SER A 100 4.42 6.11 3.07
CA SER A 100 3.73 5.14 3.90
C SER A 100 4.68 4.06 4.42
N TYR A 101 5.61 3.57 3.58
CA TYR A 101 6.64 2.61 4.00
C TYR A 101 7.60 3.23 4.99
N ARG A 102 8.08 4.45 4.73
CA ARG A 102 8.93 5.22 5.63
C ARG A 102 8.29 5.37 7.01
N TYR A 103 7.02 5.75 7.05
CA TYR A 103 6.27 5.86 8.30
C TYR A 103 6.24 4.54 9.09
N GLN A 104 6.05 3.39 8.42
CA GLN A 104 6.10 2.10 9.10
C GLN A 104 7.50 1.77 9.60
N VAL A 105 8.51 2.02 8.77
CA VAL A 105 9.92 1.73 9.10
C VAL A 105 10.38 2.57 10.28
N GLU A 106 10.28 3.90 10.18
CA GLU A 106 10.79 4.84 11.18
C GLU A 106 9.92 4.88 12.44
N GLY A 107 8.60 4.78 12.32
CA GLY A 107 7.67 4.91 13.44
C GLY A 107 7.40 3.62 14.21
N HIS A 108 7.51 2.46 13.58
CA HIS A 108 7.13 1.21 14.21
C HIS A 108 8.22 0.15 14.23
N ILE A 109 8.97 -0.03 13.12
CA ILE A 109 9.91 -1.14 12.98
C ILE A 109 11.24 -0.83 13.63
N ILE A 110 11.91 0.26 13.24
CA ILE A 110 13.22 0.65 13.80
C ILE A 110 13.18 0.84 15.30
N PRO A 111 12.20 1.54 15.91
CA PRO A 111 12.15 1.70 17.36
C PRO A 111 12.03 0.39 18.15
N ALA A 112 11.50 -0.67 17.51
CA ALA A 112 11.27 -1.95 18.19
C ALA A 112 12.35 -3.00 17.89
N LEU A 113 12.87 -3.03 16.68
CA LEU A 113 13.75 -4.10 16.18
C LEU A 113 15.11 -3.59 15.72
N GLY A 114 15.27 -2.28 15.52
CA GLY A 114 16.41 -1.67 14.87
C GLY A 114 17.78 -1.98 15.53
N HIS A 115 17.80 -2.15 16.85
CA HIS A 115 19.01 -2.47 17.61
C HIS A 115 19.52 -3.91 17.41
N LEU A 116 18.68 -4.80 16.87
CA LEU A 116 19.07 -6.19 16.63
C LEU A 116 19.95 -6.30 15.37
N ARG A 117 20.90 -7.23 15.41
CA ARG A 117 21.61 -7.63 14.19
C ARG A 117 20.67 -8.36 13.25
N LEU A 118 20.70 -8.05 11.97
CA LEU A 118 19.83 -8.66 10.96
C LEU A 118 19.90 -10.19 10.97
N ALA A 119 21.11 -10.74 11.10
CA ALA A 119 21.34 -12.19 11.18
C ALA A 119 20.80 -12.85 12.48
N GLN A 120 20.45 -12.06 13.50
CA GLN A 120 19.91 -12.53 14.79
C GLN A 120 18.40 -12.29 14.91
N LEU A 121 17.79 -11.65 13.90
CA LEU A 121 16.35 -11.41 13.89
C LEU A 121 15.60 -12.75 13.77
N GLN A 122 14.71 -13.00 14.72
CA GLN A 122 13.90 -14.21 14.81
C GLN A 122 12.41 -13.90 14.66
N THR A 123 11.62 -14.88 14.23
CA THR A 123 10.16 -14.81 14.16
C THR A 123 9.52 -14.31 15.46
N ALA A 124 10.04 -14.77 16.62
CA ALA A 124 9.53 -14.36 17.93
C ALA A 124 9.67 -12.85 18.18
N HIS A 125 10.73 -12.19 17.69
CA HIS A 125 10.90 -10.75 17.81
C HIS A 125 9.81 -9.99 17.04
N ILE A 126 9.55 -10.41 15.82
CA ILE A 126 8.52 -9.82 14.93
C ILE A 126 7.13 -10.08 15.51
N GLN A 127 6.86 -11.29 16.01
CA GLN A 127 5.57 -11.61 16.62
C GLN A 127 5.31 -10.78 17.89
N ARG A 128 6.31 -10.57 18.72
CA ARG A 128 6.20 -9.68 19.91
C ARG A 128 5.88 -8.24 19.49
N LEU A 129 6.49 -7.74 18.43
CA LEU A 129 6.16 -6.42 17.87
C LEU A 129 4.67 -6.34 17.51
N TYR A 130 4.12 -7.31 16.76
CA TYR A 130 2.71 -7.32 16.39
C TYR A 130 1.80 -7.34 17.60
N ASN A 131 2.06 -8.22 18.56
CA ASN A 131 1.26 -8.35 19.78
C ASN A 131 1.31 -7.07 20.63
N LYS A 132 2.48 -6.42 20.73
CA LYS A 132 2.63 -5.13 21.42
C LYS A 132 1.84 -4.03 20.73
N LYS A 133 1.93 -3.95 19.38
CA LYS A 133 1.24 -2.91 18.59
C LYS A 133 -0.28 -3.09 18.55
N LEU A 134 -0.80 -4.30 18.71
CA LEU A 134 -2.23 -4.55 18.88
C LEU A 134 -2.78 -3.99 20.19
N LYS A 135 -1.97 -3.97 21.25
CA LYS A 135 -2.39 -3.48 22.58
C LYS A 135 -2.14 -2.00 22.77
N SER A 136 -1.03 -1.50 22.22
CA SER A 136 -0.56 -0.12 22.39
C SER A 136 0.36 0.29 21.25
N GLY A 137 0.67 1.58 21.16
CA GLY A 137 1.70 2.03 20.21
C GLY A 137 1.15 2.77 19.00
N ARG A 138 0.01 3.40 19.14
CA ARG A 138 -0.45 4.43 18.22
C ARG A 138 0.51 5.62 18.28
N LEU A 139 0.78 6.21 17.11
CA LEU A 139 1.64 7.40 16.98
C LEU A 139 0.84 8.70 16.76
N ASP A 140 -0.50 8.59 16.74
CA ASP A 140 -1.42 9.72 16.54
C ASP A 140 -1.91 10.35 17.85
N GLY A 141 -1.30 10.01 18.99
CA GLY A 141 -1.65 10.50 20.32
C GLY A 141 -2.92 9.89 20.94
N ARG A 142 -3.64 9.03 20.22
CA ARG A 142 -4.83 8.36 20.75
C ARG A 142 -4.45 7.14 21.59
N LYS A 143 -5.25 6.84 22.61
CA LYS A 143 -5.10 5.61 23.40
C LYS A 143 -5.44 4.37 22.58
N GLY A 144 -4.82 3.22 22.94
CA GLY A 144 -5.11 1.91 22.34
C GLY A 144 -4.07 1.43 21.35
N GLY A 145 -4.36 0.31 20.72
CA GLY A 145 -3.50 -0.37 19.75
C GLY A 145 -3.81 -0.04 18.28
N LEU A 146 -3.02 -0.65 17.41
CA LEU A 146 -3.24 -0.58 15.97
C LEU A 146 -4.28 -1.62 15.53
N SER A 147 -5.01 -1.32 14.46
CA SER A 147 -5.94 -2.27 13.86
C SER A 147 -5.22 -3.49 13.25
N PRO A 148 -5.89 -4.66 13.11
CA PRO A 148 -5.37 -5.81 12.39
C PRO A 148 -4.87 -5.47 10.98
N ARG A 149 -5.57 -4.57 10.27
CA ARG A 149 -5.16 -4.08 8.96
C ARG A 149 -3.82 -3.32 9.00
N SER A 150 -3.61 -2.49 10.03
CA SER A 150 -2.34 -1.77 10.21
C SER A 150 -1.19 -2.72 10.51
N ILE A 151 -1.44 -3.77 11.34
CA ILE A 151 -0.44 -4.82 11.60
C ILE A 151 -0.09 -5.57 10.32
N LYS A 152 -1.09 -5.94 9.51
CA LYS A 152 -0.85 -6.59 8.20
C LYS A 152 0.01 -5.70 7.29
N TYR A 153 -0.20 -4.39 7.33
CA TYR A 153 0.62 -3.46 6.53
C TYR A 153 2.06 -3.38 7.04
N ILE A 154 2.28 -3.32 8.37
CA ILE A 154 3.62 -3.42 8.98
C ILE A 154 4.29 -4.74 8.56
N HIS A 155 3.56 -5.85 8.61
CA HIS A 155 4.07 -7.16 8.17
C HIS A 155 4.49 -7.14 6.70
N THR A 156 3.68 -6.56 5.81
CA THR A 156 4.02 -6.44 4.37
C THR A 156 5.36 -5.73 4.17
N VAL A 157 5.61 -4.64 4.92
CA VAL A 157 6.86 -3.89 4.84
C VAL A 157 8.02 -4.73 5.40
N ILE A 158 7.85 -5.36 6.56
CA ILE A 158 8.88 -6.23 7.18
C ILE A 158 9.21 -7.40 6.24
N HIS A 159 8.19 -8.09 5.76
CA HIS A 159 8.35 -9.25 4.88
C HIS A 159 9.10 -8.89 3.60
N SER A 160 8.72 -7.79 2.96
CA SER A 160 9.37 -7.31 1.72
C SER A 160 10.84 -6.96 1.92
N ALA A 161 11.18 -6.26 3.01
CA ALA A 161 12.56 -5.90 3.33
C ALA A 161 13.42 -7.12 3.65
N LEU A 162 12.87 -8.08 4.39
CA LEU A 162 13.58 -9.31 4.74
C LEU A 162 13.69 -10.28 3.56
N GLU A 163 12.72 -10.29 2.67
CA GLU A 163 12.81 -11.08 1.42
C GLU A 163 13.92 -10.55 0.51
N GLN A 164 14.10 -9.23 0.44
CA GLN A 164 15.23 -8.64 -0.26
C GLN A 164 16.57 -9.02 0.41
N ALA A 165 16.63 -8.98 1.74
CA ALA A 165 17.82 -9.41 2.50
C ALA A 165 18.17 -10.90 2.24
N LYS A 166 17.16 -11.75 2.11
CA LYS A 166 17.30 -13.16 1.76
C LYS A 166 17.86 -13.33 0.34
N LYS A 167 17.32 -12.59 -0.64
CA LYS A 167 17.83 -12.59 -2.03
C LYS A 167 19.28 -12.16 -2.11
N GLU A 168 19.71 -11.22 -1.28
CA GLU A 168 21.11 -10.77 -1.20
C GLU A 168 22.01 -11.68 -0.37
N GLY A 169 21.44 -12.74 0.20
CA GLY A 169 22.18 -13.71 1.01
C GLY A 169 22.62 -13.19 2.38
N MET A 170 22.06 -12.07 2.85
CA MET A 170 22.32 -11.53 4.19
C MET A 170 21.69 -12.37 5.29
N ILE A 171 20.55 -13.01 5.00
CA ILE A 171 19.86 -14.00 5.84
C ILE A 171 19.51 -15.23 5.01
N ILE A 172 19.39 -16.37 5.67
CA ILE A 172 19.09 -17.66 5.00
C ILE A 172 17.59 -17.83 4.78
N ILE A 173 16.80 -17.45 5.77
CA ILE A 173 15.33 -17.56 5.77
C ILE A 173 14.74 -16.21 6.17
N ASN A 174 13.52 -15.93 5.68
CA ASN A 174 12.79 -14.76 6.08
C ASN A 174 12.00 -15.05 7.38
N PRO A 175 12.40 -14.48 8.54
CA PRO A 175 11.72 -14.78 9.81
C PRO A 175 10.29 -14.21 9.89
N ALA A 176 9.86 -13.40 8.95
CA ALA A 176 8.49 -12.90 8.89
C ALA A 176 7.51 -13.95 8.33
N GLU A 177 7.98 -14.91 7.52
CA GLU A 177 7.13 -15.95 6.90
C GLU A 177 6.32 -16.76 7.93
N ALA A 178 6.95 -17.12 9.05
CA ALA A 178 6.34 -17.95 10.09
C ALA A 178 5.54 -17.14 11.15
N THR A 179 5.33 -15.84 10.94
CA THR A 179 4.54 -15.03 11.88
C THR A 179 3.04 -15.24 11.69
N LYS A 180 2.27 -15.17 12.78
CA LYS A 180 0.81 -15.22 12.76
C LYS A 180 0.23 -13.81 12.80
N LEU A 181 -0.54 -13.48 11.78
CA LEU A 181 -1.24 -12.20 11.70
C LEU A 181 -2.58 -12.26 12.44
N PRO A 182 -3.02 -11.14 13.04
CA PRO A 182 -4.33 -11.08 13.67
C PRO A 182 -5.43 -11.23 12.61
N LYS A 183 -6.53 -11.90 12.98
CA LYS A 183 -7.71 -12.04 12.13
C LYS A 183 -8.28 -10.65 11.84
N GLN A 184 -8.51 -10.37 10.58
CA GLN A 184 -9.14 -9.14 10.13
C GLN A 184 -10.65 -9.40 9.99
N GLU A 185 -11.45 -8.67 10.76
CA GLU A 185 -12.87 -8.63 10.55
C GLU A 185 -13.18 -7.84 9.27
N GLN A 186 -14.02 -8.37 8.42
CA GLN A 186 -14.55 -7.61 7.29
C GLN A 186 -15.53 -6.59 7.86
N LYS A 187 -15.21 -5.31 7.70
CA LYS A 187 -16.14 -4.23 8.03
C LYS A 187 -17.12 -4.11 6.87
N GLU A 188 -18.39 -4.00 7.19
CA GLU A 188 -19.39 -3.65 6.20
C GLU A 188 -19.03 -2.34 5.50
N ILE A 189 -19.21 -2.33 4.20
CA ILE A 189 -18.98 -1.16 3.38
C ILE A 189 -20.21 -0.26 3.53
N LYS A 190 -20.03 0.91 4.14
CA LYS A 190 -21.09 1.89 4.28
C LYS A 190 -21.31 2.63 2.96
N TYR A 191 -22.52 2.58 2.48
CA TYR A 191 -23.02 3.32 1.31
C TYR A 191 -24.38 3.90 1.66
N LEU A 192 -24.89 4.80 0.86
CA LEU A 192 -26.20 5.42 1.00
C LEU A 192 -27.20 4.68 0.11
N ASP A 193 -28.39 4.42 0.61
CA ASP A 193 -29.53 4.05 -0.24
C ASP A 193 -30.07 5.29 -1.01
N ALA A 194 -31.08 5.10 -1.86
CA ALA A 194 -31.63 6.19 -2.65
C ALA A 194 -32.26 7.31 -1.81
N ALA A 195 -32.91 6.98 -0.69
CA ALA A 195 -33.50 7.96 0.20
C ALA A 195 -32.41 8.75 0.97
N GLU A 196 -31.42 8.05 1.48
CA GLU A 196 -30.27 8.67 2.16
C GLU A 196 -29.45 9.54 1.20
N ALA A 197 -29.29 9.12 -0.07
CA ALA A 197 -28.63 9.91 -1.11
C ALA A 197 -29.42 11.21 -1.40
N ALA A 198 -30.74 11.18 -1.40
CA ALA A 198 -31.59 12.36 -1.56
C ALA A 198 -31.43 13.33 -0.36
N ILE A 199 -31.40 12.82 0.87
CA ILE A 199 -31.16 13.62 2.10
C ILE A 199 -29.76 14.25 2.04
N PHE A 200 -28.75 13.48 1.64
CA PHE A 200 -27.39 13.99 1.47
C PHE A 200 -27.33 15.14 0.47
N LEU A 201 -27.92 14.96 -0.72
CA LEU A 201 -27.92 15.99 -1.78
C LEU A 201 -28.68 17.24 -1.37
N ALA A 202 -29.83 17.11 -0.69
CA ALA A 202 -30.59 18.25 -0.18
C ALA A 202 -29.75 19.06 0.82
N THR A 203 -29.08 18.39 1.75
CA THR A 203 -28.19 19.04 2.74
C THR A 203 -26.94 19.66 2.08
N ALA A 204 -26.40 18.99 1.05
CA ALA A 204 -25.22 19.43 0.33
C ALA A 204 -25.44 20.68 -0.52
N LYS A 205 -26.69 20.99 -0.94
CA LYS A 205 -27.04 22.21 -1.72
C LYS A 205 -26.61 23.50 -1.04
N GLU A 206 -26.58 23.52 0.29
CA GLU A 206 -26.12 24.69 1.06
C GLU A 206 -24.58 24.84 1.07
N SER A 207 -23.86 23.91 0.49
CA SER A 207 -22.39 23.93 0.45
C SER A 207 -21.90 24.49 -0.87
N LYS A 208 -20.92 25.39 -0.84
CA LYS A 208 -20.17 25.82 -2.05
C LYS A 208 -19.49 24.67 -2.80
N HIS A 209 -19.42 23.48 -2.22
CA HIS A 209 -18.88 22.28 -2.86
C HIS A 209 -19.97 21.32 -3.37
N PHE A 210 -21.22 21.81 -3.49
CA PHE A 210 -22.34 20.97 -3.97
C PHE A 210 -22.04 20.28 -5.29
N ALA A 211 -21.55 21.04 -6.28
CA ALA A 211 -21.22 20.50 -7.61
C ALA A 211 -20.20 19.33 -7.52
N ALA A 212 -19.22 19.43 -6.63
CA ALA A 212 -18.24 18.37 -6.41
C ALA A 212 -18.88 17.10 -5.80
N PHE A 213 -19.78 17.26 -4.83
CA PHE A 213 -20.48 16.13 -4.22
C PHE A 213 -21.48 15.51 -5.17
N PHE A 214 -22.19 16.32 -5.94
CA PHE A 214 -23.14 15.87 -6.95
C PHE A 214 -22.44 15.06 -8.05
N LEU A 215 -21.32 15.58 -8.58
CA LEU A 215 -20.51 14.86 -9.56
C LEU A 215 -19.96 13.55 -8.98
N ALA A 216 -19.45 13.57 -7.76
CA ALA A 216 -18.91 12.37 -7.13
C ALA A 216 -19.95 11.27 -6.94
N LEU A 217 -21.18 11.62 -6.56
CA LEU A 217 -22.28 10.68 -6.38
C LEU A 217 -22.77 10.11 -7.74
N ASN A 218 -22.77 10.92 -8.79
CA ASN A 218 -23.25 10.52 -10.12
C ASN A 218 -22.22 9.75 -10.96
N THR A 219 -20.93 9.76 -10.57
CA THR A 219 -19.86 9.16 -11.38
C THR A 219 -19.00 8.15 -10.60
N GLY A 220 -19.10 8.16 -9.29
CA GLY A 220 -18.22 7.37 -8.44
C GLY A 220 -16.74 7.73 -8.56
N ILE A 221 -16.39 8.93 -9.04
CA ILE A 221 -15.01 9.42 -9.21
C ILE A 221 -14.25 9.41 -7.88
N ARG A 222 -12.96 9.07 -7.89
CA ARG A 222 -12.14 9.11 -6.66
C ARG A 222 -11.87 10.55 -6.23
N ARG A 223 -11.79 10.79 -4.91
CA ARG A 223 -11.54 12.14 -4.35
C ARG A 223 -10.33 12.85 -4.99
N GLY A 224 -9.22 12.13 -5.19
CA GLY A 224 -8.03 12.73 -5.81
C GLY A 224 -8.24 13.08 -7.28
N GLU A 225 -8.95 12.24 -8.01
CA GLU A 225 -9.34 12.48 -9.41
C GLU A 225 -10.28 13.69 -9.50
N LEU A 226 -11.29 13.76 -8.63
CA LEU A 226 -12.21 14.90 -8.54
C LEU A 226 -11.50 16.22 -8.30
N LEU A 227 -10.59 16.26 -7.30
CA LEU A 227 -9.85 17.47 -6.94
C LEU A 227 -8.73 17.82 -7.94
N GLY A 228 -8.37 16.90 -8.82
CA GLY A 228 -7.44 17.12 -9.92
C GLY A 228 -8.10 17.40 -11.26
N LEU A 229 -9.44 17.43 -11.31
CA LEU A 229 -10.19 17.61 -12.55
C LEU A 229 -10.05 19.03 -13.08
N ARG A 230 -9.82 19.19 -14.38
CA ARG A 230 -9.70 20.47 -15.08
C ARG A 230 -10.88 20.69 -16.01
N TRP A 231 -11.19 21.94 -16.33
CA TRP A 231 -12.27 22.26 -17.27
C TRP A 231 -12.04 21.68 -18.67
N GLN A 232 -10.79 21.60 -19.12
CA GLN A 232 -10.42 20.98 -20.39
C GLN A 232 -10.69 19.45 -20.42
N ASP A 233 -10.86 18.81 -19.27
CA ASP A 233 -11.15 17.38 -19.17
C ASP A 233 -12.66 17.09 -19.29
N ILE A 234 -13.51 18.14 -19.42
CA ILE A 234 -14.97 18.03 -19.56
C ILE A 234 -15.39 18.48 -20.98
N ASP A 235 -15.91 17.53 -21.75
CA ASP A 235 -16.55 17.83 -23.03
C ASP A 235 -18.06 18.01 -22.84
N PHE A 236 -18.52 19.27 -22.84
CA PHE A 236 -19.93 19.62 -22.70
C PHE A 236 -20.77 19.22 -23.92
N LYS A 237 -20.17 19.07 -25.12
CA LYS A 237 -20.88 18.67 -26.34
C LYS A 237 -21.05 17.16 -26.40
N ALA A 238 -19.99 16.43 -26.13
CA ALA A 238 -20.02 14.97 -26.07
C ALA A 238 -20.65 14.43 -24.77
N CYS A 239 -20.94 15.30 -23.79
CA CYS A 239 -21.41 14.91 -22.45
C CYS A 239 -20.47 13.93 -21.75
N GLN A 240 -19.17 14.21 -21.79
CA GLN A 240 -18.14 13.30 -21.28
C GLN A 240 -17.14 14.01 -20.35
N LEU A 241 -16.58 13.23 -19.44
CA LEU A 241 -15.53 13.61 -18.53
C LEU A 241 -14.37 12.63 -18.66
N THR A 242 -13.16 13.14 -18.87
CA THR A 242 -11.95 12.31 -18.94
C THR A 242 -11.17 12.37 -17.61
N VAL A 243 -10.92 11.21 -17.02
CA VAL A 243 -10.09 11.09 -15.83
C VAL A 243 -8.67 10.74 -16.25
N ASN A 244 -7.75 11.70 -16.18
CA ASN A 244 -6.35 11.54 -16.61
C ASN A 244 -5.33 11.91 -15.52
N GLN A 245 -5.76 12.51 -14.42
CA GLN A 245 -4.89 12.85 -13.29
C GLN A 245 -5.62 12.83 -11.96
N GLY A 246 -4.87 12.96 -10.88
CA GLY A 246 -5.42 13.10 -9.54
C GLY A 246 -4.52 13.91 -8.63
N LEU A 247 -5.11 14.66 -7.71
CA LEU A 247 -4.42 15.45 -6.71
C LEU A 247 -4.09 14.60 -5.48
N VAL A 248 -2.83 14.62 -5.06
CA VAL A 248 -2.34 13.96 -3.84
C VAL A 248 -1.49 14.92 -3.03
N ARG A 249 -1.42 14.68 -1.73
CA ARG A 249 -0.51 15.39 -0.83
C ARG A 249 0.68 14.49 -0.51
N VAL A 250 1.87 15.00 -0.69
CA VAL A 250 3.14 14.32 -0.37
C VAL A 250 3.89 15.18 0.66
N THR A 251 4.35 14.57 1.75
CA THR A 251 5.10 15.27 2.81
C THR A 251 6.38 15.86 2.23
N GLY A 252 6.67 17.12 2.55
CA GLY A 252 7.83 17.84 2.01
C GLY A 252 7.72 18.32 0.55
N LYS A 253 6.69 17.87 -0.20
CA LYS A 253 6.43 18.33 -1.58
C LYS A 253 5.11 19.08 -1.75
N GLY A 254 4.24 19.06 -0.72
CA GLY A 254 2.93 19.72 -0.79
C GLY A 254 1.91 18.94 -1.61
N LEU A 255 1.06 19.67 -2.32
CA LEU A 255 0.05 19.12 -3.23
C LEU A 255 0.69 18.92 -4.61
N ILE A 256 0.54 17.73 -5.16
CA ILE A 256 1.06 17.39 -6.49
C ILE A 256 -0.01 16.69 -7.32
N PHE A 257 -0.03 16.97 -8.61
CA PHE A 257 -0.82 16.22 -9.57
C PHE A 257 -0.05 14.98 -10.00
N GLN A 258 -0.74 13.85 -10.08
CA GLN A 258 -0.18 12.57 -10.51
C GLN A 258 -1.08 11.92 -11.54
N GLU A 259 -0.50 11.37 -12.57
CA GLU A 259 -1.20 10.49 -13.50
C GLU A 259 -1.74 9.23 -12.77
N PRO A 260 -2.84 8.65 -13.25
CA PRO A 260 -3.38 7.41 -12.71
C PRO A 260 -2.35 6.27 -12.67
N LYS A 261 -2.58 5.29 -11.79
CA LYS A 261 -1.63 4.18 -11.58
C LYS A 261 -1.48 3.23 -12.76
N THR A 262 -2.52 3.10 -13.57
CA THR A 262 -2.58 2.16 -14.69
C THR A 262 -3.25 2.83 -15.88
N LYS A 263 -2.97 2.35 -17.09
CA LYS A 263 -3.65 2.82 -18.33
C LYS A 263 -5.18 2.67 -18.24
N LEU A 264 -5.67 1.63 -17.57
CA LEU A 264 -7.10 1.42 -17.31
C LEU A 264 -7.73 2.45 -16.34
N SER A 265 -6.93 3.20 -15.63
CA SER A 265 -7.43 4.27 -14.76
C SER A 265 -7.67 5.57 -15.54
N ASN A 266 -7.07 5.73 -16.72
CA ASN A 266 -7.47 6.75 -17.69
C ASN A 266 -8.75 6.25 -18.34
N ARG A 267 -9.84 6.95 -18.08
CA ARG A 267 -11.16 6.55 -18.55
C ARG A 267 -12.01 7.75 -18.88
N VAL A 268 -12.96 7.54 -19.78
CA VAL A 268 -14.01 8.49 -20.08
C VAL A 268 -15.27 8.07 -19.34
N ILE A 269 -15.95 9.01 -18.73
CA ILE A 269 -17.21 8.83 -18.01
C ILE A 269 -18.27 9.66 -18.71
N ASN A 270 -19.37 9.04 -19.11
CA ASN A 270 -20.52 9.75 -19.66
C ASN A 270 -21.26 10.48 -18.52
N LEU A 271 -21.66 11.72 -18.78
CA LEU A 271 -22.35 12.58 -17.82
C LEU A 271 -23.83 12.74 -18.22
N ALA A 272 -24.69 12.59 -17.23
CA ALA A 272 -26.11 12.91 -17.40
C ALA A 272 -26.31 14.43 -17.61
N PRO A 273 -27.35 14.86 -18.36
CA PRO A 273 -27.64 16.27 -18.59
C PRO A 273 -27.73 17.11 -17.28
N ALA A 274 -28.31 16.54 -16.22
CA ALA A 274 -28.41 17.18 -14.92
C ALA A 274 -27.04 17.49 -14.30
N VAL A 275 -26.04 16.62 -14.51
CA VAL A 275 -24.68 16.82 -14.03
C VAL A 275 -24.02 17.97 -14.78
N LEU A 276 -24.20 18.02 -16.10
CA LEU A 276 -23.67 19.09 -16.93
C LEU A 276 -24.29 20.44 -16.58
N GLN A 277 -25.57 20.48 -16.23
CA GLN A 277 -26.23 21.71 -15.79
C GLN A 277 -25.60 22.24 -14.50
N VAL A 278 -25.44 21.37 -13.48
CA VAL A 278 -24.78 21.75 -12.22
C VAL A 278 -23.33 22.20 -12.44
N LEU A 279 -22.61 21.57 -13.37
CA LEU A 279 -21.24 21.98 -13.71
C LEU A 279 -21.19 23.34 -14.44
N LYS A 280 -22.18 23.66 -15.29
CA LYS A 280 -22.29 24.98 -15.93
C LYS A 280 -22.55 26.08 -14.91
N GLU A 281 -23.46 25.85 -13.97
CA GLU A 281 -23.76 26.78 -12.87
C GLU A 281 -22.52 27.01 -12.02
N HIS A 282 -21.84 25.95 -11.62
CA HIS A 282 -20.58 26.04 -10.88
C HIS A 282 -19.48 26.81 -11.65
N LYS A 283 -19.40 26.62 -12.99
CA LYS A 283 -18.46 27.36 -13.83
C LYS A 283 -18.76 28.86 -13.86
N ALA A 284 -20.04 29.24 -13.89
CA ALA A 284 -20.45 30.61 -13.84
C ALA A 284 -20.06 31.28 -12.50
N GLU A 285 -20.39 30.61 -11.38
CA GLU A 285 -19.99 31.10 -10.03
C GLU A 285 -18.46 31.19 -9.90
N GLN A 286 -17.71 30.24 -10.40
CA GLN A 286 -16.24 30.26 -10.38
C GLN A 286 -15.67 31.42 -11.24
N ASN A 287 -16.29 31.73 -12.37
CA ASN A 287 -15.88 32.86 -13.20
C ASN A 287 -16.10 34.20 -12.50
N GLU A 288 -17.18 34.36 -11.72
CA GLU A 288 -17.40 35.54 -10.90
C GLU A 288 -16.30 35.70 -9.84
N ILE A 289 -15.97 34.59 -9.14
CA ILE A 289 -14.86 34.58 -8.16
C ILE A 289 -13.54 34.94 -8.84
N ARG A 290 -13.28 34.42 -10.03
CA ARG A 290 -12.07 34.72 -10.82
C ARG A 290 -12.00 36.20 -11.19
N LEU A 291 -13.10 36.79 -11.61
CA LEU A 291 -13.16 38.23 -11.91
C LEU A 291 -12.89 39.09 -10.68
N LEU A 292 -13.46 38.71 -9.52
CA LEU A 292 -13.22 39.42 -8.25
C LEU A 292 -11.77 39.32 -7.77
N ALA A 293 -11.14 38.12 -7.91
CA ALA A 293 -9.76 37.91 -7.51
C ALA A 293 -8.73 38.52 -8.49
N GLY A 294 -9.13 38.81 -9.73
CA GLY A 294 -8.29 39.40 -10.75
C GLY A 294 -6.98 38.65 -10.99
N SER A 295 -5.87 39.37 -10.97
CA SER A 295 -4.53 38.82 -11.19
C SER A 295 -4.04 37.86 -10.09
N ALA A 296 -4.70 37.85 -8.93
CA ALA A 296 -4.38 36.91 -7.86
C ALA A 296 -4.92 35.49 -8.12
N TYR A 297 -5.82 35.31 -9.09
CA TYR A 297 -6.38 34.03 -9.43
C TYR A 297 -5.43 33.22 -10.31
N ASN A 298 -5.06 32.02 -9.87
CA ASN A 298 -4.25 31.07 -10.65
C ASN A 298 -5.12 30.38 -11.71
N ALA A 299 -5.13 30.95 -12.93
CA ALA A 299 -5.89 30.43 -14.05
C ALA A 299 -5.18 29.26 -14.77
N ASP A 300 -3.86 29.10 -14.60
CA ASP A 300 -3.04 28.13 -15.35
C ASP A 300 -3.38 26.69 -15.00
N LEU A 301 -3.87 26.47 -13.77
CA LEU A 301 -4.27 25.13 -13.31
C LEU A 301 -5.60 24.66 -13.89
N ASP A 302 -6.45 25.58 -14.36
CA ASP A 302 -7.76 25.32 -14.96
C ASP A 302 -8.65 24.32 -14.20
N LEU A 303 -8.55 24.32 -12.85
CA LEU A 303 -9.23 23.34 -12.01
C LEU A 303 -10.74 23.59 -11.94
N VAL A 304 -11.52 22.51 -12.05
CA VAL A 304 -12.97 22.56 -11.84
C VAL A 304 -13.28 22.91 -10.38
N PHE A 305 -12.58 22.27 -9.44
CA PHE A 305 -12.77 22.48 -8.01
C PHE A 305 -11.52 23.09 -7.38
N ALA A 306 -11.50 24.40 -7.30
CA ALA A 306 -10.42 25.20 -6.73
C ALA A 306 -10.89 25.99 -5.50
N ASN A 307 -9.95 26.62 -4.79
CA ASN A 307 -10.26 27.65 -3.81
C ASN A 307 -10.51 29.01 -4.52
N GLU A 308 -10.76 30.05 -3.75
CA GLU A 308 -11.07 31.39 -4.26
C GLU A 308 -9.92 32.06 -5.05
N LEU A 309 -8.71 31.50 -4.96
CA LEU A 309 -7.53 31.95 -5.71
C LEU A 309 -7.17 31.01 -6.87
N GLY A 310 -8.03 30.06 -7.23
CA GLY A 310 -7.74 29.08 -8.29
C GLY A 310 -6.77 27.97 -7.88
N GLU A 311 -6.36 27.90 -6.61
CA GLU A 311 -5.41 26.93 -6.11
C GLU A 311 -6.07 25.59 -5.72
N PRO A 312 -5.32 24.47 -5.74
CA PRO A 312 -5.86 23.16 -5.41
C PRO A 312 -6.38 23.06 -3.98
N ILE A 313 -7.56 22.51 -3.80
CA ILE A 313 -8.13 22.24 -2.47
C ILE A 313 -7.39 21.04 -1.84
N CYS A 314 -6.85 21.24 -0.64
CA CYS A 314 -6.21 20.16 0.11
C CYS A 314 -7.18 18.99 0.32
N PRO A 315 -6.85 17.74 -0.10
CA PRO A 315 -7.76 16.59 0.01
C PRO A 315 -8.26 16.32 1.44
N ARG A 316 -7.45 16.65 2.46
CA ARG A 316 -7.86 16.51 3.86
C ARG A 316 -8.86 17.57 4.28
N ALA A 317 -8.70 18.82 3.81
CA ALA A 317 -9.66 19.89 4.06
C ALA A 317 -11.01 19.58 3.40
N PHE A 318 -10.99 19.15 2.15
CA PHE A 318 -12.19 18.71 1.42
C PHE A 318 -12.93 17.58 2.14
N THR A 319 -12.20 16.58 2.65
CA THR A 319 -12.81 15.50 3.44
C THR A 319 -13.51 16.01 4.69
N ARG A 320 -12.90 16.98 5.42
CA ARG A 320 -13.54 17.58 6.59
C ARG A 320 -14.82 18.36 6.25
N ILE A 321 -14.85 19.01 5.08
CA ILE A 321 -16.06 19.67 4.59
C ILE A 321 -17.15 18.63 4.32
N PHE A 322 -16.82 17.56 3.61
CA PHE A 322 -17.72 16.44 3.36
C PHE A 322 -18.27 15.83 4.68
N GLU A 323 -17.39 15.53 5.64
CA GLU A 323 -17.77 14.98 6.95
C GLU A 323 -18.75 15.89 7.71
N ARG A 324 -18.61 17.23 7.58
CA ARG A 324 -19.56 18.19 8.18
C ARG A 324 -20.94 18.11 7.52
N VAL A 325 -20.99 17.99 6.19
CA VAL A 325 -22.26 17.83 5.45
C VAL A 325 -22.94 16.52 5.84
N VAL A 326 -22.21 15.41 5.83
CA VAL A 326 -22.71 14.07 6.23
C VAL A 326 -23.27 14.10 7.67
N LYS A 327 -22.53 14.70 8.60
CA LYS A 327 -22.97 14.85 9.99
C LYS A 327 -24.24 15.70 10.11
N ARG A 328 -24.36 16.79 9.34
CA ARG A 328 -25.58 17.63 9.32
C ARG A 328 -26.79 16.89 8.77
N ALA A 329 -26.55 16.02 7.77
CA ALA A 329 -27.56 15.16 7.20
C ALA A 329 -27.97 13.98 8.11
N GLY A 330 -27.29 13.79 9.25
CA GLY A 330 -27.53 12.64 10.16
C GLY A 330 -27.09 11.29 9.59
N LEU A 331 -26.21 11.28 8.59
CA LEU A 331 -25.76 10.09 7.86
C LEU A 331 -24.38 9.60 8.33
N ASP A 332 -24.05 8.35 8.00
CA ASP A 332 -22.74 7.75 8.32
C ASP A 332 -22.12 7.12 7.06
N VAL A 333 -21.50 7.95 6.25
CA VAL A 333 -20.82 7.54 5.03
C VAL A 333 -19.49 8.26 4.88
N THR A 334 -18.49 7.60 4.26
CA THR A 334 -17.23 8.23 3.89
C THR A 334 -17.30 8.80 2.47
N PHE A 335 -16.40 9.71 2.10
CA PHE A 335 -16.34 10.18 0.72
C PHE A 335 -16.16 9.03 -0.28
N HIS A 336 -15.39 7.99 0.09
CA HIS A 336 -15.26 6.80 -0.75
C HIS A 336 -16.55 5.97 -0.77
N GLY A 337 -17.38 6.08 0.25
CA GLY A 337 -18.72 5.49 0.31
C GLY A 337 -19.66 6.03 -0.77
N LEU A 338 -19.51 7.29 -1.24
CA LEU A 338 -20.28 7.81 -2.39
C LEU A 338 -20.04 7.00 -3.66
N ARG A 339 -18.82 6.50 -3.84
CA ARG A 339 -18.49 5.63 -4.98
C ARG A 339 -19.16 4.25 -4.85
N HIS A 340 -19.29 3.73 -3.62
CA HIS A 340 -20.06 2.52 -3.35
C HIS A 340 -21.54 2.78 -3.58
N THR A 341 -22.06 3.93 -3.13
CA THR A 341 -23.43 4.39 -3.39
C THR A 341 -23.73 4.41 -4.88
N PHE A 342 -22.87 5.04 -5.70
CA PHE A 342 -23.01 5.03 -7.14
C PHE A 342 -23.10 3.61 -7.70
N ALA A 343 -22.16 2.73 -7.30
CA ALA A 343 -22.13 1.36 -7.79
C ALA A 343 -23.41 0.57 -7.41
N THR A 344 -23.89 0.74 -6.17
CA THR A 344 -25.08 0.06 -5.67
C THR A 344 -26.34 0.55 -6.38
N ILE A 345 -26.53 1.88 -6.48
CA ILE A 345 -27.68 2.46 -7.20
C ILE A 345 -27.66 2.06 -8.66
N ALA A 346 -26.50 2.11 -9.33
CA ALA A 346 -26.38 1.71 -10.73
C ALA A 346 -26.76 0.23 -10.95
N LEU A 347 -26.33 -0.66 -10.04
CA LEU A 347 -26.72 -2.07 -10.08
C LEU A 347 -28.22 -2.25 -9.86
N GLU A 348 -28.83 -1.55 -8.91
CA GLU A 348 -30.27 -1.57 -8.63
C GLU A 348 -31.10 -1.08 -9.84
N GLN A 349 -30.54 -0.14 -10.62
CA GLN A 349 -31.13 0.34 -11.87
C GLN A 349 -30.85 -0.57 -13.07
N GLY A 350 -30.21 -1.73 -12.88
CA GLY A 350 -29.97 -2.72 -13.92
C GLY A 350 -28.78 -2.45 -14.81
N VAL A 351 -27.91 -1.51 -14.46
CA VAL A 351 -26.64 -1.29 -15.20
C VAL A 351 -25.73 -2.50 -14.99
N ASP A 352 -25.18 -3.01 -16.08
CA ASP A 352 -24.32 -4.20 -16.02
C ASP A 352 -23.02 -3.95 -15.26
N VAL A 353 -22.52 -5.01 -14.62
CA VAL A 353 -21.33 -4.96 -13.75
C VAL A 353 -20.09 -4.48 -14.49
N LYS A 354 -19.93 -4.82 -15.78
CA LYS A 354 -18.78 -4.43 -16.58
C LYS A 354 -18.78 -2.94 -16.87
N THR A 355 -19.91 -2.38 -17.25
CA THR A 355 -20.09 -0.93 -17.42
C THR A 355 -19.77 -0.16 -16.15
N ILE A 356 -20.25 -0.64 -14.98
CA ILE A 356 -19.92 -0.03 -13.69
C ILE A 356 -18.42 -0.14 -13.42
N GLN A 357 -17.81 -1.29 -13.66
CA GLN A 357 -16.37 -1.51 -13.48
C GLN A 357 -15.54 -0.56 -14.34
N GLU A 358 -15.90 -0.37 -15.60
CA GLU A 358 -15.24 0.53 -16.55
C GLU A 358 -15.40 2.00 -16.12
N THR A 359 -16.60 2.42 -15.78
CA THR A 359 -16.90 3.77 -15.27
C THR A 359 -16.09 4.09 -14.01
N LEU A 360 -16.02 3.13 -13.11
CA LEU A 360 -15.26 3.28 -11.88
C LEU A 360 -13.74 3.14 -12.08
N GLY A 361 -13.27 2.49 -13.15
CA GLY A 361 -11.85 2.20 -13.38
C GLY A 361 -11.31 1.23 -12.30
N HIS A 362 -12.01 0.12 -12.06
CA HIS A 362 -11.57 -0.94 -11.17
C HIS A 362 -10.69 -1.95 -11.88
N HIS A 363 -9.52 -2.25 -11.32
CA HIS A 363 -8.58 -3.22 -11.88
C HIS A 363 -9.06 -4.68 -11.74
N SER A 364 -9.97 -4.96 -10.82
CA SER A 364 -10.53 -6.31 -10.62
C SER A 364 -12.03 -6.26 -10.37
N ALA A 365 -12.73 -7.27 -10.89
CA ALA A 365 -14.16 -7.48 -10.65
C ALA A 365 -14.47 -7.81 -9.18
N ALA A 366 -13.48 -8.27 -8.40
CA ALA A 366 -13.67 -8.69 -7.01
C ALA A 366 -14.30 -7.59 -6.14
N PHE A 367 -13.90 -6.32 -6.33
CA PHE A 367 -14.49 -5.21 -5.59
C PHE A 367 -15.96 -4.94 -5.99
N THR A 368 -16.27 -5.05 -7.28
CA THR A 368 -17.64 -4.91 -7.79
C THR A 368 -18.49 -6.10 -7.32
N MET A 369 -17.87 -7.29 -7.18
CA MET A 369 -18.52 -8.49 -6.65
C MET A 369 -18.83 -8.40 -5.15
N ASP A 370 -18.01 -7.72 -4.34
CA ASP A 370 -18.30 -7.48 -2.91
C ASP A 370 -19.54 -6.59 -2.73
N VAL A 371 -19.70 -5.57 -3.57
CA VAL A 371 -20.93 -4.75 -3.65
C VAL A 371 -22.10 -5.59 -4.20
N TYR A 372 -21.84 -6.42 -5.22
CA TYR A 372 -22.82 -7.30 -5.84
C TYR A 372 -23.39 -8.33 -4.85
N SER A 373 -22.60 -8.84 -3.91
CA SER A 373 -23.07 -9.83 -2.93
C SER A 373 -24.12 -9.28 -1.96
N SER A 374 -24.12 -7.97 -1.68
CA SER A 374 -25.11 -7.33 -0.78
C SER A 374 -26.42 -7.00 -1.49
N VAL A 375 -26.41 -6.74 -2.79
CA VAL A 375 -27.58 -6.36 -3.60
C VAL A 375 -28.32 -7.58 -4.19
N THR A 376 -27.65 -8.74 -4.24
CA THR A 376 -28.10 -9.93 -5.00
C THR A 376 -29.41 -10.57 -4.53
N ALA A 377 -29.83 -10.45 -3.28
CA ALA A 377 -31.05 -11.11 -2.83
C ALA A 377 -32.31 -10.49 -3.47
N LYS A 378 -32.37 -9.16 -3.52
CA LYS A 378 -33.47 -8.42 -4.17
C LYS A 378 -33.43 -8.61 -5.70
N MET A 379 -32.25 -8.44 -6.31
CA MET A 379 -32.09 -8.61 -7.75
C MET A 379 -32.37 -10.04 -8.23
N LYS A 380 -32.00 -11.07 -7.44
CA LYS A 380 -32.34 -12.46 -7.76
C LYS A 380 -33.86 -12.69 -7.81
N LYS A 381 -34.58 -12.11 -6.85
CA LYS A 381 -36.03 -12.18 -6.83
C LYS A 381 -36.63 -11.45 -8.03
N GLU A 382 -36.22 -10.21 -8.29
CA GLU A 382 -36.68 -9.42 -9.43
C GLU A 382 -36.33 -10.07 -10.78
N ALA A 383 -35.13 -10.67 -10.91
CA ALA A 383 -34.74 -11.41 -12.12
C ALA A 383 -35.62 -12.66 -12.31
N ALA A 384 -35.91 -13.41 -11.24
CA ALA A 384 -36.81 -14.55 -11.30
C ALA A 384 -38.22 -14.14 -11.70
N ASP A 385 -38.71 -13.03 -11.11
CA ASP A 385 -40.03 -12.49 -11.44
C ASP A 385 -40.11 -12.02 -12.92
N ARG A 386 -39.07 -11.31 -13.42
CA ARG A 386 -39.01 -10.86 -14.82
C ARG A 386 -38.98 -12.03 -15.80
N VAL A 387 -38.15 -13.04 -15.55
CA VAL A 387 -38.07 -14.23 -16.40
C VAL A 387 -39.39 -15.02 -16.34
N GLY A 388 -39.94 -15.19 -15.15
CA GLY A 388 -41.21 -15.88 -14.94
C GLY A 388 -42.38 -15.19 -15.68
N ASN A 389 -42.49 -13.87 -15.55
CA ASN A 389 -43.52 -13.08 -16.24
C ASN A 389 -43.34 -13.11 -17.77
N LEU A 390 -42.09 -13.02 -18.26
CA LEU A 390 -41.83 -13.13 -19.71
C LEU A 390 -42.26 -14.50 -20.26
N LEU A 391 -41.87 -15.58 -19.56
CA LEU A 391 -42.24 -16.94 -20.02
C LEU A 391 -43.73 -17.19 -19.89
N ALA A 392 -44.42 -16.64 -18.89
CA ALA A 392 -45.87 -16.72 -18.79
C ALA A 392 -46.58 -16.03 -19.94
N SER A 393 -46.12 -14.85 -20.37
CA SER A 393 -46.67 -14.12 -21.48
C SER A 393 -46.45 -14.78 -22.89
N LEU A 394 -45.56 -15.79 -22.97
CA LEU A 394 -45.34 -16.56 -24.19
C LEU A 394 -46.25 -17.79 -24.29
N ILE A 395 -46.99 -18.09 -23.23
CA ILE A 395 -47.91 -19.25 -23.17
C ILE A 395 -49.38 -18.81 -23.33
N GLU A 396 -49.64 -17.51 -23.10
CA GLU A 396 -50.91 -16.86 -23.47
C GLU A 396 -50.93 -16.47 -24.96
#